data_4b23281fe320aca981d874e84a8872bb
#
_entry.id   4b23281fe320aca981d874e84a8872bb
#
_cell.length_a   1.000
_cell.length_b   1.000
_cell.length_c   1.000
_cell.angle_alpha   90.00
_cell.angle_beta   90.00
_cell.angle_gamma   90.00
#
_symmetry.space_group_name_H-M   'P 1'
#
loop_
_entity.id
_entity.type
_entity.pdbx_description
1 polymer ?
#
loop_
_entity_poly.entity_id
_entity_poly.type
_entity_poly.pdbx_seq_one_letter_code
_entity_poly.pdbx_strand_id
1 'polypeptide(L)'
;MNSEINKILSISPVDGRYKSVTQPLSEYFSEFALIKYRVYVEIEYFLALTTLPIKDINSISPETKKKIKKIYQDFSENDALRIKEIEKEINHDVKAVEYFIKEEFEKLNLEKFKEFIHFGLTSQDINNTAIPLMIKNSISEIIISMYEELNNKLGALSKKSKNVPMVARTHGQVATPTTFGKEIQVFEERIKIQLKTLKNIPNNGKFGGASGNLNAHYLAFPNINWDDFSDKFLKKIGLIRSKPTTQIEHYDNMASIFHAISRINTILIDFSRDIWHYISINYLVQKIKKGEVGSSAMPHKVNPIDFENAEGNLSYANSQLIFLAEKLPISRLQRDLTDSTVSRNIGVPLAHTLIALSSLNKGLDKIDINKSVIKNDLDNNWAIVAEAIQTVLRREMVPNPYELLKDLTRGNKEVNKKSLSDFIEKLPVSNNVKEELKSISPHNYLGNSLK
;
A
#
# COMPACT_ATOMS: atom_id res chain seq x y z
N MET A 1 17.63 29.02 2.44
CA MET A 1 16.61 29.75 3.20
C MET A 1 15.21 29.59 2.62
N ASN A 2 15.00 29.73 1.29
CA ASN A 2 13.68 29.62 0.66
C ASN A 2 12.99 28.23 0.83
N SER A 3 13.72 27.12 0.81
CA SER A 3 13.10 25.78 0.84
C SER A 3 12.43 25.43 2.19
N GLU A 4 13.01 25.83 3.31
CA GLU A 4 12.42 25.58 4.66
C GLU A 4 11.21 26.48 4.90
N ILE A 5 11.26 27.74 4.46
CA ILE A 5 10.12 28.66 4.54
C ILE A 5 8.96 28.11 3.68
N ASN A 6 9.23 27.61 2.47
CA ASN A 6 8.22 27.03 1.60
C ASN A 6 7.53 25.83 2.25
N LYS A 7 8.26 24.99 2.97
CA LYS A 7 7.66 23.87 3.74
C LYS A 7 6.68 24.34 4.80
N ILE A 8 7.04 25.39 5.55
CA ILE A 8 6.18 25.95 6.62
C ILE A 8 4.91 26.58 6.04
N LEU A 9 5.00 27.18 4.84
CA LEU A 9 3.89 27.84 4.16
C LEU A 9 3.03 26.89 3.33
N SER A 10 3.41 25.62 3.19
CA SER A 10 2.66 24.64 2.39
C SER A 10 1.31 24.35 3.03
N ILE A 11 0.24 24.40 2.23
CA ILE A 11 -1.14 24.06 2.67
C ILE A 11 -1.26 22.58 2.96
N SER A 12 -0.68 21.72 2.10
CA SER A 12 -0.67 20.29 2.29
C SER A 12 0.42 19.87 3.28
N PRO A 13 0.11 19.09 4.34
CA PRO A 13 1.12 18.54 5.23
C PRO A 13 2.07 17.56 4.53
N VAL A 14 1.66 16.98 3.39
CA VAL A 14 2.50 16.12 2.54
C VAL A 14 3.73 16.87 2.06
N ASP A 15 3.56 18.10 1.58
CA ASP A 15 4.64 18.96 1.06
C ASP A 15 5.32 19.82 2.13
N GLY A 16 4.67 19.97 3.28
CA GLY A 16 5.16 20.71 4.43
C GLY A 16 5.78 19.81 5.50
N ARG A 17 4.99 19.54 6.55
CA ARG A 17 5.37 18.80 7.75
C ARG A 17 6.04 17.45 7.48
N TYR A 18 5.55 16.71 6.49
CA TYR A 18 6.00 15.35 6.19
C TYR A 18 6.91 15.25 4.96
N LYS A 19 7.35 16.38 4.41
CA LYS A 19 8.16 16.41 3.19
C LYS A 19 9.39 15.50 3.25
N SER A 20 10.04 15.36 4.39
CA SER A 20 11.21 14.48 4.56
C SER A 20 10.89 13.00 4.35
N VAL A 21 9.63 12.58 4.59
CA VAL A 21 9.15 11.22 4.38
C VAL A 21 8.64 11.03 2.95
N THR A 22 7.94 12.03 2.43
CA THR A 22 7.24 11.97 1.13
C THR A 22 8.11 12.32 -0.08
N GLN A 23 9.29 12.92 0.16
CA GLN A 23 10.22 13.35 -0.89
C GLN A 23 10.48 12.31 -1.99
N PRO A 24 10.64 11.00 -1.72
CA PRO A 24 10.83 10.01 -2.78
C PRO A 24 9.68 9.93 -3.79
N LEU A 25 8.45 10.27 -3.38
CA LEU A 25 7.29 10.26 -4.28
C LEU A 25 7.26 11.44 -5.25
N SER A 26 8.07 12.49 -5.02
CA SER A 26 8.14 13.64 -5.94
C SER A 26 8.69 13.27 -7.32
N GLU A 27 9.52 12.22 -7.40
CA GLU A 27 10.04 11.68 -8.67
C GLU A 27 8.96 11.04 -9.55
N TYR A 28 7.74 10.84 -9.00
CA TYR A 28 6.62 10.22 -9.69
C TYR A 28 5.40 11.12 -9.77
N PHE A 29 5.10 11.91 -8.73
CA PHE A 29 3.82 12.62 -8.61
C PHE A 29 3.92 14.14 -8.50
N SER A 30 5.10 14.72 -8.69
CA SER A 30 5.22 16.17 -8.89
C SER A 30 4.81 16.57 -10.31
N GLU A 31 4.52 17.87 -10.52
CA GLU A 31 4.29 18.40 -11.88
C GLU A 31 5.53 18.18 -12.78
N PHE A 32 6.74 18.32 -12.20
CA PHE A 32 7.98 17.99 -12.89
C PHE A 32 8.00 16.54 -13.38
N ALA A 33 7.65 15.59 -12.51
CA ALA A 33 7.61 14.18 -12.86
C ALA A 33 6.61 13.89 -13.96
N LEU A 34 5.38 14.42 -13.87
CA LEU A 34 4.36 14.25 -14.92
C LEU A 34 4.86 14.75 -16.27
N ILE A 35 5.49 15.92 -16.32
CA ILE A 35 6.05 16.49 -17.55
C ILE A 35 7.17 15.59 -18.08
N LYS A 36 8.10 15.14 -17.23
CA LYS A 36 9.21 14.24 -17.60
C LYS A 36 8.71 12.92 -18.18
N TYR A 37 7.68 12.31 -17.56
CA TYR A 37 7.09 11.07 -18.08
C TYR A 37 6.38 11.28 -19.42
N ARG A 38 5.75 12.44 -19.65
CA ARG A 38 5.17 12.78 -20.96
C ARG A 38 6.26 12.92 -22.02
N VAL A 39 7.35 13.62 -21.73
CA VAL A 39 8.51 13.73 -22.63
C VAL A 39 9.08 12.34 -22.94
N TYR A 40 9.23 11.50 -21.91
CA TYR A 40 9.68 10.11 -22.09
C TYR A 40 8.79 9.33 -23.06
N VAL A 41 7.48 9.39 -22.90
CA VAL A 41 6.53 8.65 -23.76
C VAL A 41 6.58 9.16 -25.19
N GLU A 42 6.60 10.47 -25.41
CA GLU A 42 6.70 11.10 -26.75
C GLU A 42 7.99 10.67 -27.47
N ILE A 43 9.12 10.73 -26.79
CA ILE A 43 10.42 10.37 -27.35
C ILE A 43 10.49 8.87 -27.66
N GLU A 44 10.05 7.99 -26.73
CA GLU A 44 10.07 6.55 -26.96
C GLU A 44 9.09 6.15 -28.08
N TYR A 45 7.96 6.88 -28.22
CA TYR A 45 7.05 6.70 -29.35
C TYR A 45 7.72 7.11 -30.67
N PHE A 46 8.31 8.29 -30.75
CA PHE A 46 9.06 8.71 -31.94
C PHE A 46 10.15 7.70 -32.31
N LEU A 47 10.91 7.22 -31.35
CA LEU A 47 11.94 6.20 -31.58
C LEU A 47 11.34 4.85 -32.04
N ALA A 48 10.15 4.50 -31.58
CA ALA A 48 9.45 3.32 -32.07
C ALA A 48 9.02 3.48 -33.54
N LEU A 49 8.52 4.66 -33.95
CA LEU A 49 8.20 4.95 -35.35
C LEU A 49 9.42 4.75 -36.27
N THR A 50 10.63 5.01 -35.80
CA THR A 50 11.86 4.77 -36.60
C THR A 50 12.14 3.30 -36.92
N THR A 51 11.40 2.38 -36.36
CA THR A 51 11.50 0.93 -36.67
C THR A 51 10.55 0.50 -37.76
N LEU A 52 9.63 1.35 -38.17
CA LEU A 52 8.64 1.09 -39.19
C LEU A 52 9.17 1.45 -40.60
N PRO A 53 8.62 0.88 -41.67
CA PRO A 53 9.01 1.20 -43.03
C PRO A 53 8.46 2.56 -43.51
N ILE A 54 8.70 3.61 -42.70
CA ILE A 54 8.31 4.99 -43.01
C ILE A 54 9.55 5.69 -43.58
N LYS A 55 9.39 6.16 -44.83
CA LYS A 55 10.47 6.82 -45.58
C LYS A 55 11.11 7.95 -44.74
N ASP A 56 12.43 8.08 -44.81
CA ASP A 56 13.29 9.03 -44.12
C ASP A 56 13.43 8.82 -42.62
N ILE A 57 12.34 8.53 -41.88
CA ILE A 57 12.39 8.26 -40.43
C ILE A 57 13.17 6.99 -40.11
N ASN A 58 12.99 5.93 -40.89
CA ASN A 58 13.70 4.67 -40.68
C ASN A 58 15.21 4.77 -40.94
N SER A 59 15.67 5.85 -41.57
CA SER A 59 17.09 6.12 -41.86
C SER A 59 17.84 6.79 -40.71
N ILE A 60 17.16 7.17 -39.62
CA ILE A 60 17.78 7.82 -38.46
C ILE A 60 18.83 6.90 -37.83
N SER A 61 20.08 7.36 -37.75
CA SER A 61 21.20 6.56 -37.27
C SER A 61 21.08 6.20 -35.77
N PRO A 62 21.70 5.07 -35.35
CA PRO A 62 21.74 4.71 -33.93
C PRO A 62 22.34 5.80 -33.02
N GLU A 63 23.32 6.57 -33.54
CA GLU A 63 23.92 7.67 -32.82
C GLU A 63 22.94 8.81 -32.59
N THR A 64 22.20 9.19 -33.64
CA THR A 64 21.13 10.20 -33.56
C THR A 64 20.03 9.77 -32.59
N LYS A 65 19.63 8.49 -32.62
CA LYS A 65 18.67 7.94 -31.65
C LYS A 65 19.14 8.06 -30.20
N LYS A 66 20.45 7.90 -29.94
CA LYS A 66 21.02 8.14 -28.63
C LYS A 66 20.96 9.60 -28.21
N LYS A 67 21.17 10.55 -29.14
CA LYS A 67 21.04 11.99 -28.87
C LYS A 67 19.58 12.35 -28.53
N ILE A 68 18.63 11.81 -29.29
CA ILE A 68 17.19 12.01 -29.02
C ILE A 68 16.79 11.49 -27.63
N LYS A 69 17.30 10.33 -27.21
CA LYS A 69 17.05 9.80 -25.85
C LYS A 69 17.51 10.71 -24.73
N LYS A 70 18.59 11.45 -24.96
CA LYS A 70 19.10 12.39 -23.95
C LYS A 70 18.12 13.48 -23.60
N ILE A 71 17.16 13.83 -24.46
CA ILE A 71 16.13 14.83 -24.18
C ILE A 71 15.35 14.48 -22.88
N TYR A 72 15.03 13.19 -22.65
CA TYR A 72 14.36 12.80 -21.41
C TYR A 72 15.34 12.28 -20.33
N GLN A 73 16.51 11.76 -20.71
CA GLN A 73 17.51 11.26 -19.75
C GLN A 73 18.17 12.38 -18.97
N ASP A 74 18.48 13.47 -19.65
CA ASP A 74 19.13 14.67 -19.10
C ASP A 74 18.09 15.76 -18.75
N PHE A 75 16.77 15.42 -18.74
CA PHE A 75 15.67 16.35 -18.50
C PHE A 75 15.80 17.04 -17.14
N SER A 76 15.82 18.36 -17.14
CA SER A 76 16.09 19.22 -15.99
C SER A 76 14.87 20.04 -15.55
N GLU A 77 14.96 20.69 -14.39
CA GLU A 77 13.96 21.65 -13.90
C GLU A 77 13.80 22.83 -14.88
N ASN A 78 14.87 23.27 -15.54
CA ASN A 78 14.81 24.36 -16.54
C ASN A 78 13.99 23.95 -17.77
N ASP A 79 14.09 22.68 -18.20
CA ASP A 79 13.29 22.17 -19.31
C ASP A 79 11.81 22.12 -18.94
N ALA A 80 11.49 21.71 -17.70
CA ALA A 80 10.13 21.75 -17.19
C ALA A 80 9.58 23.19 -17.11
N LEU A 81 10.39 24.15 -16.67
CA LEU A 81 10.02 25.56 -16.67
C LEU A 81 9.76 26.07 -18.09
N ARG A 82 10.59 25.70 -19.06
CA ARG A 82 10.36 26.04 -20.47
C ARG A 82 9.03 25.52 -20.99
N ILE A 83 8.69 24.26 -20.66
CA ILE A 83 7.38 23.69 -21.02
C ILE A 83 6.24 24.47 -20.36
N LYS A 84 6.38 24.88 -19.10
CA LYS A 84 5.36 25.70 -18.41
C LYS A 84 5.21 27.10 -19.00
N GLU A 85 6.27 27.71 -19.52
CA GLU A 85 6.19 28.94 -20.28
C GLU A 85 5.35 28.78 -21.55
N ILE A 86 5.65 27.75 -22.35
CA ILE A 86 4.89 27.43 -23.57
C ILE A 86 3.41 27.15 -23.21
N GLU A 87 3.17 26.32 -22.16
CA GLU A 87 1.82 26.02 -21.70
C GLU A 87 1.01 27.26 -21.33
N LYS A 88 1.65 28.25 -20.70
CA LYS A 88 1.02 29.53 -20.33
C LYS A 88 0.55 30.32 -21.55
N GLU A 89 1.27 30.24 -22.67
CA GLU A 89 0.93 30.94 -23.91
C GLU A 89 -0.22 30.24 -24.65
N ILE A 90 -0.19 28.89 -24.72
CA ILE A 90 -1.12 28.15 -25.57
C ILE A 90 -2.29 27.50 -24.80
N ASN A 91 -2.25 27.57 -23.47
CA ASN A 91 -3.23 26.97 -22.55
C ASN A 91 -3.50 25.45 -22.80
N HIS A 92 -2.43 24.70 -23.10
CA HIS A 92 -2.54 23.26 -23.35
C HIS A 92 -1.25 22.52 -22.96
N ASP A 93 -1.33 21.70 -21.90
CA ASP A 93 -0.18 21.06 -21.24
C ASP A 93 0.55 20.02 -22.13
N VAL A 94 -0.16 19.09 -22.76
CA VAL A 94 0.47 18.08 -23.62
C VAL A 94 1.02 18.69 -24.92
N LYS A 95 0.32 19.68 -25.48
CA LYS A 95 0.81 20.40 -26.66
C LYS A 95 2.08 21.20 -26.39
N ALA A 96 2.22 21.72 -25.17
CA ALA A 96 3.45 22.37 -24.73
C ALA A 96 4.65 21.41 -24.70
N VAL A 97 4.44 20.17 -24.27
CA VAL A 97 5.47 19.11 -24.35
C VAL A 97 5.88 18.82 -25.80
N GLU A 98 4.91 18.70 -26.71
CA GLU A 98 5.19 18.53 -28.15
C GLU A 98 6.04 19.68 -28.70
N TYR A 99 5.70 20.93 -28.40
CA TYR A 99 6.45 22.10 -28.88
C TYR A 99 7.87 22.13 -28.31
N PHE A 100 8.04 21.86 -27.04
CA PHE A 100 9.37 21.74 -26.43
C PHE A 100 10.22 20.69 -27.14
N ILE A 101 9.69 19.49 -27.41
CA ILE A 101 10.42 18.45 -28.12
C ILE A 101 10.78 18.91 -29.56
N LYS A 102 9.90 19.66 -30.21
CA LYS A 102 10.20 20.28 -31.54
C LYS A 102 11.36 21.27 -31.47
N GLU A 103 11.42 22.11 -30.41
CA GLU A 103 12.56 23.00 -30.15
C GLU A 103 13.88 22.18 -29.94
N GLU A 104 13.81 21.07 -29.17
CA GLU A 104 14.98 20.21 -28.97
C GLU A 104 15.43 19.53 -30.28
N PHE A 105 14.50 19.14 -31.15
CA PHE A 105 14.82 18.59 -32.47
C PHE A 105 15.51 19.62 -33.37
N GLU A 106 15.12 20.88 -33.31
CA GLU A 106 15.79 21.99 -34.02
C GLU A 106 17.26 22.15 -33.55
N LYS A 107 17.51 22.11 -32.23
CA LYS A 107 18.87 22.12 -31.65
C LYS A 107 19.74 20.93 -32.10
N LEU A 108 19.12 19.83 -32.43
CA LEU A 108 19.80 18.63 -32.92
C LEU A 108 19.94 18.56 -34.44
N ASN A 109 19.48 19.59 -35.18
CA ASN A 109 19.39 19.65 -36.65
C ASN A 109 18.52 18.52 -37.22
N LEU A 110 17.36 18.29 -36.60
CA LEU A 110 16.38 17.24 -36.94
C LEU A 110 15.02 17.83 -37.36
N GLU A 111 14.98 19.08 -37.83
CA GLU A 111 13.76 19.83 -38.15
C GLU A 111 12.85 19.07 -39.11
N LYS A 112 13.44 18.36 -40.07
CA LYS A 112 12.68 17.58 -41.08
C LYS A 112 11.83 16.47 -40.47
N PHE A 113 12.10 16.04 -39.21
CA PHE A 113 11.39 14.99 -38.54
C PHE A 113 10.40 15.45 -37.47
N LYS A 114 10.37 16.76 -37.17
CA LYS A 114 9.60 17.30 -36.07
C LYS A 114 8.09 17.08 -36.17
N GLU A 115 7.55 16.93 -37.40
CA GLU A 115 6.11 16.66 -37.63
C GLU A 115 5.72 15.20 -37.29
N PHE A 116 6.67 14.32 -37.04
CA PHE A 116 6.42 12.97 -36.52
C PHE A 116 6.40 12.90 -34.97
N ILE A 117 6.69 14.00 -34.28
CA ILE A 117 6.41 14.11 -32.85
C ILE A 117 4.90 14.16 -32.68
N HIS A 118 4.36 13.39 -31.75
CA HIS A 118 2.91 13.27 -31.52
C HIS A 118 2.10 12.79 -32.76
N PHE A 119 2.74 12.10 -33.69
CA PHE A 119 2.12 11.69 -34.95
C PHE A 119 0.90 10.79 -34.73
N GLY A 120 -0.28 11.20 -35.20
CA GLY A 120 -1.53 10.45 -35.09
C GLY A 120 -2.10 10.29 -33.68
N LEU A 121 -1.44 10.84 -32.67
CA LEU A 121 -1.82 10.71 -31.26
C LEU A 121 -2.85 11.76 -30.83
N THR A 122 -3.41 11.53 -29.66
CA THR A 122 -4.15 12.50 -28.87
C THR A 122 -3.49 12.61 -27.48
N SER A 123 -3.78 13.71 -26.77
CA SER A 123 -3.21 13.96 -25.44
C SER A 123 -3.38 12.77 -24.48
N GLN A 124 -4.45 12.00 -24.62
CA GLN A 124 -4.70 10.85 -23.75
C GLN A 124 -3.88 9.61 -24.13
N ASP A 125 -3.33 9.50 -25.33
CA ASP A 125 -2.32 8.48 -25.61
C ASP A 125 -1.07 8.71 -24.77
N ILE A 126 -0.73 9.98 -24.49
CA ILE A 126 0.40 10.36 -23.64
C ILE A 126 0.05 10.26 -22.16
N ASN A 127 -1.08 10.82 -21.71
CA ASN A 127 -1.47 10.80 -20.31
C ASN A 127 -1.80 9.39 -19.81
N ASN A 128 -2.57 8.61 -20.59
CA ASN A 128 -2.92 7.22 -20.23
C ASN A 128 -1.80 6.21 -20.51
N THR A 129 -0.61 6.69 -20.72
CA THR A 129 0.64 5.94 -20.74
C THR A 129 1.59 6.46 -19.66
N ALA A 130 1.79 7.78 -19.55
CA ALA A 130 2.66 8.39 -18.55
C ALA A 130 2.16 8.13 -17.11
N ILE A 131 0.88 8.40 -16.82
CA ILE A 131 0.33 8.20 -15.47
C ILE A 131 0.38 6.74 -15.01
N PRO A 132 -0.03 5.73 -15.81
CA PRO A 132 0.18 4.33 -15.42
C PRO A 132 1.63 3.95 -15.17
N LEU A 133 2.60 4.51 -15.91
CA LEU A 133 4.02 4.30 -15.66
C LEU A 133 4.46 4.92 -14.32
N MET A 134 4.03 6.14 -14.02
CA MET A 134 4.30 6.80 -12.72
C MET A 134 3.78 5.94 -11.56
N ILE A 135 2.54 5.46 -11.66
CA ILE A 135 1.92 4.59 -10.64
C ILE A 135 2.69 3.28 -10.51
N LYS A 136 2.93 2.58 -11.63
CA LYS A 136 3.67 1.32 -11.64
C LYS A 136 5.03 1.44 -10.96
N ASN A 137 5.82 2.45 -11.35
CA ASN A 137 7.18 2.62 -10.85
C ASN A 137 7.17 3.01 -9.37
N SER A 138 6.34 3.98 -8.95
CA SER A 138 6.23 4.38 -7.55
C SER A 138 5.78 3.24 -6.63
N ILE A 139 4.81 2.44 -7.10
CA ILE A 139 4.32 1.30 -6.33
C ILE A 139 5.40 0.23 -6.21
N SER A 140 6.07 -0.13 -7.30
CA SER A 140 7.10 -1.18 -7.28
C SER A 140 8.36 -0.78 -6.51
N GLU A 141 8.80 0.46 -6.64
CA GLU A 141 10.07 0.91 -6.10
C GLU A 141 9.97 1.45 -4.67
N ILE A 142 8.82 2.03 -4.29
CA ILE A 142 8.63 2.65 -2.97
C ILE A 142 7.59 1.91 -2.13
N ILE A 143 6.34 1.85 -2.59
CA ILE A 143 5.21 1.43 -1.75
C ILE A 143 5.32 -0.06 -1.38
N ILE A 144 5.60 -0.93 -2.34
CA ILE A 144 5.78 -2.37 -2.08
C ILE A 144 6.97 -2.61 -1.17
N SER A 145 8.09 -1.94 -1.41
CA SER A 145 9.30 -2.05 -0.58
C SER A 145 9.02 -1.70 0.90
N MET A 146 8.27 -0.62 1.14
CA MET A 146 7.89 -0.20 2.49
C MET A 146 6.92 -1.17 3.17
N TYR A 147 5.96 -1.71 2.44
CA TYR A 147 5.08 -2.76 2.96
C TYR A 147 5.85 -4.05 3.29
N GLU A 148 6.81 -4.45 2.45
CA GLU A 148 7.66 -5.62 2.69
C GLU A 148 8.56 -5.44 3.90
N GLU A 149 9.17 -4.26 4.06
CA GLU A 149 9.96 -3.93 5.25
C GLU A 149 9.13 -4.07 6.52
N LEU A 150 7.93 -3.47 6.53
CA LEU A 150 7.00 -3.57 7.66
C LEU A 150 6.60 -5.02 7.94
N ASN A 151 6.24 -5.77 6.90
CA ASN A 151 5.82 -7.17 7.02
C ASN A 151 6.96 -8.06 7.56
N ASN A 152 8.20 -7.80 7.15
CA ASN A 152 9.37 -8.49 7.68
C ASN A 152 9.59 -8.19 9.18
N LYS A 153 9.36 -6.95 9.63
CA LYS A 153 9.40 -6.58 11.06
C LYS A 153 8.31 -7.31 11.85
N LEU A 154 7.09 -7.41 11.30
CA LEU A 154 6.02 -8.18 11.93
C LEU A 154 6.40 -9.66 12.06
N GLY A 155 6.96 -10.27 11.00
CA GLY A 155 7.44 -11.65 11.05
C GLY A 155 8.56 -11.86 12.07
N ALA A 156 9.48 -10.92 12.23
CA ALA A 156 10.51 -10.97 13.25
C ALA A 156 9.93 -10.86 14.67
N LEU A 157 8.95 -9.97 14.88
CA LEU A 157 8.24 -9.82 16.15
C LEU A 157 7.43 -11.08 16.49
N SER A 158 6.70 -11.64 15.53
CA SER A 158 5.96 -12.91 15.65
C SER A 158 6.88 -14.03 16.12
N LYS A 159 7.99 -14.25 15.42
CA LYS A 159 8.99 -15.30 15.77
C LYS A 159 9.57 -15.10 17.18
N LYS A 160 9.95 -13.88 17.54
CA LYS A 160 10.51 -13.53 18.85
C LYS A 160 9.55 -13.80 19.99
N SER A 161 8.24 -13.66 19.73
CA SER A 161 7.18 -13.79 20.72
C SER A 161 6.32 -15.05 20.58
N LYS A 162 6.72 -16.00 19.75
CA LYS A 162 6.02 -17.28 19.52
C LYS A 162 5.65 -18.00 20.82
N ASN A 163 6.55 -18.02 21.79
CA ASN A 163 6.40 -18.71 23.06
C ASN A 163 5.96 -17.77 24.21
N VAL A 164 5.23 -16.70 23.92
CA VAL A 164 4.67 -15.82 24.93
C VAL A 164 3.16 -16.07 25.00
N PRO A 165 2.69 -16.96 25.91
CA PRO A 165 1.27 -17.19 26.09
C PRO A 165 0.60 -15.95 26.65
N MET A 166 -0.60 -15.66 26.17
CA MET A 166 -1.41 -14.54 26.64
C MET A 166 -2.90 -14.89 26.62
N VAL A 167 -3.68 -14.15 27.38
CA VAL A 167 -5.14 -14.22 27.34
C VAL A 167 -5.63 -13.61 26.03
N ALA A 168 -6.42 -14.35 25.25
CA ALA A 168 -7.18 -13.73 24.16
C ALA A 168 -8.40 -13.00 24.72
N ARG A 169 -8.86 -11.97 24.01
CA ARG A 169 -10.05 -11.21 24.37
C ARG A 169 -11.03 -11.21 23.21
N THR A 170 -12.19 -11.81 23.41
CA THR A 170 -13.30 -11.76 22.46
C THR A 170 -14.41 -10.89 23.05
N HIS A 171 -14.99 -10.00 22.27
CA HIS A 171 -15.94 -9.01 22.77
C HIS A 171 -15.42 -8.19 23.96
N GLY A 172 -14.08 -7.98 24.04
CA GLY A 172 -13.41 -7.34 25.18
C GLY A 172 -13.31 -8.21 26.44
N GLN A 173 -13.91 -9.40 26.45
CA GLN A 173 -13.87 -10.31 27.59
C GLN A 173 -12.75 -11.34 27.47
N VAL A 174 -12.28 -11.80 28.62
CA VAL A 174 -11.26 -12.85 28.74
C VAL A 174 -11.76 -14.14 28.11
N ALA A 175 -10.97 -14.72 27.23
CA ALA A 175 -11.28 -15.92 26.45
C ALA A 175 -10.10 -16.92 26.45
N THR A 176 -10.21 -17.96 25.66
CA THR A 176 -9.20 -19.03 25.49
C THR A 176 -7.81 -18.45 25.24
N PRO A 177 -6.75 -19.01 25.89
CA PRO A 177 -5.39 -18.49 25.71
C PRO A 177 -4.88 -18.64 24.29
N THR A 178 -3.98 -17.75 23.92
CA THR A 178 -3.24 -17.74 22.65
C THR A 178 -1.78 -17.40 22.89
N THR A 179 -0.98 -17.16 21.84
CA THR A 179 0.36 -16.57 21.99
C THR A 179 0.43 -15.23 21.29
N PHE A 180 1.20 -14.29 21.87
CA PHE A 180 1.39 -12.96 21.28
C PHE A 180 1.97 -13.07 19.84
N GLY A 181 2.91 -14.01 19.65
CA GLY A 181 3.51 -14.22 18.33
C GLY A 181 2.49 -14.66 17.27
N LYS A 182 1.55 -15.56 17.62
CA LYS A 182 0.49 -16.00 16.70
C LYS A 182 -0.46 -14.84 16.35
N GLU A 183 -0.81 -13.99 17.30
CA GLU A 183 -1.67 -12.83 17.01
C GLU A 183 -0.99 -11.85 16.04
N ILE A 184 0.31 -11.61 16.17
CA ILE A 184 1.07 -10.82 15.20
C ILE A 184 1.18 -11.51 13.83
N GLN A 185 1.33 -12.84 13.82
CA GLN A 185 1.41 -13.63 12.57
C GLN A 185 0.14 -13.51 11.73
N VAL A 186 -1.02 -13.32 12.35
CA VAL A 186 -2.27 -13.10 11.62
C VAL A 186 -2.16 -11.87 10.71
N PHE A 187 -1.59 -10.78 11.21
CA PHE A 187 -1.40 -9.56 10.40
C PHE A 187 -0.32 -9.76 9.33
N GLU A 188 0.79 -10.42 9.66
CA GLU A 188 1.84 -10.76 8.70
C GLU A 188 1.29 -11.52 7.49
N GLU A 189 0.54 -12.59 7.71
CA GLU A 189 -0.04 -13.41 6.63
C GLU A 189 -1.12 -12.65 5.84
N ARG A 190 -1.97 -11.87 6.50
CA ARG A 190 -2.97 -11.03 5.81
C ARG A 190 -2.30 -10.06 4.84
N ILE A 191 -1.25 -9.35 5.29
CA ILE A 191 -0.49 -8.40 4.46
C ILE A 191 0.18 -9.12 3.30
N LYS A 192 0.87 -10.23 3.55
CA LYS A 192 1.56 -11.05 2.55
C LYS A 192 0.62 -11.50 1.41
N ILE A 193 -0.59 -11.97 1.75
CA ILE A 193 -1.61 -12.35 0.77
C ILE A 193 -2.01 -11.16 -0.09
N GLN A 194 -2.26 -10.00 0.52
CA GLN A 194 -2.69 -8.81 -0.23
C GLN A 194 -1.56 -8.19 -1.06
N LEU A 195 -0.31 -8.25 -0.59
CA LEU A 195 0.86 -7.85 -1.39
C LEU A 195 1.01 -8.70 -2.65
N LYS A 196 0.79 -10.01 -2.52
CA LYS A 196 0.77 -10.90 -3.70
C LYS A 196 -0.33 -10.50 -4.69
N THR A 197 -1.51 -10.14 -4.19
CA THR A 197 -2.61 -9.63 -5.04
C THR A 197 -2.20 -8.34 -5.75
N LEU A 198 -1.69 -7.35 -5.01
CA LEU A 198 -1.25 -6.06 -5.57
C LEU A 198 -0.20 -6.22 -6.67
N LYS A 199 0.81 -7.07 -6.45
CA LYS A 199 1.89 -7.33 -7.43
C LYS A 199 1.42 -7.97 -8.72
N ASN A 200 0.28 -8.67 -8.70
CA ASN A 200 -0.26 -9.38 -9.86
C ASN A 200 -1.28 -8.56 -10.66
N ILE A 201 -1.68 -7.38 -10.21
CA ILE A 201 -2.61 -6.53 -10.97
C ILE A 201 -1.88 -5.97 -12.19
N PRO A 202 -2.42 -6.13 -13.42
CA PRO A 202 -1.79 -5.60 -14.61
C PRO A 202 -1.74 -4.07 -14.61
N ASN A 203 -0.64 -3.51 -15.13
CA ASN A 203 -0.54 -2.07 -15.37
C ASN A 203 -0.90 -1.79 -16.82
N ASN A 204 -2.09 -1.24 -17.02
CA ASN A 204 -2.63 -0.99 -18.35
C ASN A 204 -2.37 0.45 -18.79
N GLY A 205 -2.26 0.61 -20.12
CA GLY A 205 -2.21 1.89 -20.78
C GLY A 205 -3.09 1.91 -22.03
N LYS A 206 -3.45 3.11 -22.49
CA LYS A 206 -4.22 3.28 -23.72
C LYS A 206 -3.32 3.89 -24.79
N PHE A 207 -3.37 3.31 -25.97
CA PHE A 207 -2.67 3.83 -27.16
C PHE A 207 -3.47 3.50 -28.40
N GLY A 208 -4.21 4.48 -28.94
CA GLY A 208 -5.20 4.21 -29.99
C GLY A 208 -5.70 5.46 -30.73
N GLY A 209 -5.11 6.63 -30.52
CA GLY A 209 -5.56 7.90 -31.12
C GLY A 209 -6.85 8.45 -30.50
N ALA A 210 -7.45 9.40 -31.15
CA ALA A 210 -8.53 10.23 -30.63
C ALA A 210 -9.82 9.47 -30.23
N SER A 211 -10.06 8.29 -30.76
CA SER A 211 -11.25 7.46 -30.47
C SER A 211 -10.93 6.02 -30.10
N GLY A 212 -9.65 5.67 -29.99
CA GLY A 212 -9.20 4.29 -29.73
C GLY A 212 -9.07 3.42 -30.98
N ASN A 213 -9.34 3.94 -32.17
CA ASN A 213 -9.40 3.19 -33.43
C ASN A 213 -8.17 3.40 -34.34
N LEU A 214 -7.15 4.17 -33.91
CA LEU A 214 -5.95 4.49 -34.72
C LEU A 214 -6.27 5.11 -36.11
N ASN A 215 -7.37 5.86 -36.21
CA ASN A 215 -7.89 6.37 -37.49
C ASN A 215 -6.83 7.15 -38.29
N ALA A 216 -6.13 8.08 -37.65
CA ALA A 216 -5.11 8.91 -38.32
C ALA A 216 -3.92 8.06 -38.81
N HIS A 217 -3.53 7.06 -38.02
CA HIS A 217 -2.43 6.16 -38.34
C HIS A 217 -2.75 5.30 -39.58
N TYR A 218 -3.91 4.64 -39.58
CA TYR A 218 -4.33 3.82 -40.70
C TYR A 218 -4.62 4.62 -41.99
N LEU A 219 -5.09 5.89 -41.84
CA LEU A 219 -5.27 6.76 -43.01
C LEU A 219 -3.92 7.15 -43.60
N ALA A 220 -2.94 7.51 -42.79
CA ALA A 220 -1.63 7.96 -43.26
C ALA A 220 -0.78 6.80 -43.82
N PHE A 221 -0.81 5.64 -43.17
CA PHE A 221 -0.01 4.47 -43.56
C PHE A 221 -0.85 3.17 -43.43
N PRO A 222 -1.73 2.90 -44.40
CA PRO A 222 -2.70 1.79 -44.35
C PRO A 222 -2.06 0.40 -44.35
N ASN A 223 -0.83 0.28 -44.81
CA ASN A 223 -0.10 -0.99 -44.90
C ASN A 223 0.66 -1.37 -43.64
N ILE A 224 0.64 -0.52 -42.59
CA ILE A 224 1.26 -0.80 -41.31
C ILE A 224 0.21 -1.39 -40.36
N ASN A 225 0.58 -2.48 -39.67
CA ASN A 225 -0.26 -3.04 -38.61
C ASN A 225 -0.07 -2.20 -37.33
N TRP A 226 -0.87 -1.16 -37.20
CA TRP A 226 -0.79 -0.23 -36.09
C TRP A 226 -1.25 -0.83 -34.75
N ASP A 227 -2.11 -1.86 -34.78
CA ASP A 227 -2.50 -2.58 -33.56
C ASP A 227 -1.32 -3.35 -32.96
N ASP A 228 -0.62 -4.14 -33.77
CA ASP A 228 0.59 -4.86 -33.36
C ASP A 228 1.71 -3.90 -32.93
N PHE A 229 1.87 -2.80 -33.66
CA PHE A 229 2.84 -1.75 -33.28
C PHE A 229 2.53 -1.16 -31.90
N SER A 230 1.28 -0.78 -31.63
CA SER A 230 0.86 -0.19 -30.37
C SER A 230 1.01 -1.17 -29.20
N ASP A 231 0.66 -2.45 -29.41
CA ASP A 231 0.86 -3.52 -28.44
C ASP A 231 2.34 -3.68 -28.07
N LYS A 232 3.22 -3.74 -29.09
CA LYS A 232 4.68 -3.85 -28.92
C LYS A 232 5.28 -2.62 -28.23
N PHE A 233 4.79 -1.42 -28.59
CA PHE A 233 5.25 -0.17 -28.01
C PHE A 233 4.94 -0.14 -26.51
N LEU A 234 3.69 -0.36 -26.10
CA LEU A 234 3.33 -0.36 -24.68
C LEU A 234 4.04 -1.46 -23.89
N LYS A 235 4.16 -2.65 -24.47
CA LYS A 235 4.93 -3.75 -23.87
C LYS A 235 6.40 -3.38 -23.66
N LYS A 236 7.04 -2.71 -24.61
CA LYS A 236 8.44 -2.25 -24.52
C LYS A 236 8.66 -1.31 -23.34
N ILE A 237 7.72 -0.41 -23.07
CA ILE A 237 7.80 0.53 -21.95
C ILE A 237 7.22 -0.04 -20.65
N GLY A 238 6.77 -1.30 -20.67
CA GLY A 238 6.38 -2.07 -19.50
C GLY A 238 4.90 -1.96 -19.11
N LEU A 239 4.03 -1.62 -20.06
CA LEU A 239 2.57 -1.60 -19.88
C LEU A 239 1.88 -2.65 -20.76
N ILE A 240 0.64 -2.97 -20.42
CA ILE A 240 -0.25 -3.78 -21.25
C ILE A 240 -1.26 -2.85 -21.91
N ARG A 241 -1.42 -2.95 -23.23
CA ARG A 241 -2.39 -2.12 -23.93
C ARG A 241 -3.81 -2.61 -23.67
N SER A 242 -4.67 -1.71 -23.18
CA SER A 242 -6.12 -1.94 -23.12
C SER A 242 -6.72 -1.82 -24.53
N LYS A 243 -7.60 -2.77 -24.89
CA LYS A 243 -8.33 -2.78 -26.15
C LYS A 243 -9.60 -3.66 -26.09
N PRO A 244 -10.73 -3.22 -26.71
CA PRO A 244 -10.89 -1.88 -27.31
C PRO A 244 -10.95 -0.78 -26.24
N THR A 245 -10.67 0.47 -26.62
CA THR A 245 -10.81 1.63 -25.76
C THR A 245 -11.59 2.75 -26.47
N THR A 246 -12.01 3.75 -25.72
CA THR A 246 -12.46 5.05 -26.24
C THR A 246 -11.25 5.98 -26.44
N GLN A 247 -11.40 7.28 -26.22
CA GLN A 247 -10.25 8.19 -26.19
C GLN A 247 -9.36 7.95 -24.97
N ILE A 248 -9.89 7.33 -23.88
CA ILE A 248 -9.21 7.07 -22.63
C ILE A 248 -9.07 5.58 -22.34
N GLU A 249 -8.21 5.25 -21.41
CA GLU A 249 -8.11 3.93 -20.76
C GLU A 249 -9.34 3.70 -19.87
N HIS A 250 -9.71 2.44 -19.60
CA HIS A 250 -10.87 2.07 -18.77
C HIS A 250 -10.69 2.44 -17.30
N TYR A 251 -9.46 2.54 -16.81
CA TYR A 251 -9.05 2.71 -15.41
C TYR A 251 -9.43 1.56 -14.46
N ASP A 252 -9.99 0.46 -14.94
CA ASP A 252 -10.45 -0.66 -14.10
C ASP A 252 -9.31 -1.32 -13.33
N ASN A 253 -8.16 -1.56 -13.99
CA ASN A 253 -6.99 -2.11 -13.32
C ASN A 253 -6.33 -1.09 -12.38
N MET A 254 -6.35 0.18 -12.72
CA MET A 254 -5.90 1.25 -11.81
C MET A 254 -6.79 1.32 -10.56
N ALA A 255 -8.11 1.21 -10.71
CA ALA A 255 -9.05 1.11 -9.60
C ALA A 255 -8.76 -0.14 -8.75
N SER A 256 -8.45 -1.27 -9.37
CA SER A 256 -8.07 -2.51 -8.67
C SER A 256 -6.78 -2.33 -7.85
N ILE A 257 -5.79 -1.58 -8.36
CA ILE A 257 -4.57 -1.21 -7.62
C ILE A 257 -4.93 -0.38 -6.39
N PHE A 258 -5.76 0.65 -6.53
CA PHE A 258 -6.18 1.51 -5.41
C PHE A 258 -6.97 0.74 -4.36
N HIS A 259 -7.88 -0.15 -4.77
CA HIS A 259 -8.58 -1.05 -3.86
C HIS A 259 -7.65 -2.03 -3.14
N ALA A 260 -6.62 -2.55 -3.81
CA ALA A 260 -5.65 -3.44 -3.18
C ALA A 260 -4.80 -2.72 -2.12
N ILE A 261 -4.34 -1.50 -2.40
CA ILE A 261 -3.63 -0.65 -1.43
C ILE A 261 -4.54 -0.32 -0.25
N SER A 262 -5.78 0.11 -0.50
CA SER A 262 -6.76 0.41 0.55
C SER A 262 -7.03 -0.78 1.46
N ARG A 263 -7.03 -2.00 0.92
CA ARG A 263 -7.20 -3.23 1.71
C ARG A 263 -6.00 -3.52 2.60
N ILE A 264 -4.77 -3.33 2.12
CA ILE A 264 -3.57 -3.45 2.96
C ILE A 264 -3.59 -2.38 4.06
N ASN A 265 -3.93 -1.15 3.72
CA ASN A 265 -4.07 -0.06 4.68
C ASN A 265 -5.10 -0.39 5.77
N THR A 266 -6.23 -1.01 5.41
CA THR A 266 -7.26 -1.45 6.36
C THR A 266 -6.74 -2.49 7.35
N ILE A 267 -5.91 -3.43 6.89
CA ILE A 267 -5.24 -4.40 7.78
C ILE A 267 -4.30 -3.69 8.76
N LEU A 268 -3.59 -2.65 8.29
CA LEU A 268 -2.68 -1.88 9.12
C LEU A 268 -3.39 -0.94 10.11
N ILE A 269 -4.59 -0.47 9.77
CA ILE A 269 -5.47 0.26 10.72
C ILE A 269 -5.89 -0.69 11.85
N ASP A 270 -6.34 -1.89 11.53
CA ASP A 270 -6.72 -2.94 12.47
C ASP A 270 -5.53 -3.28 13.40
N PHE A 271 -4.36 -3.52 12.81
CA PHE A 271 -3.11 -3.71 13.55
C PHE A 271 -2.77 -2.54 14.48
N SER A 272 -2.90 -1.31 14.02
CA SER A 272 -2.59 -0.10 14.83
C SER A 272 -3.48 -0.03 16.07
N ARG A 273 -4.76 -0.37 15.93
CA ARG A 273 -5.75 -0.39 17.01
C ARG A 273 -5.46 -1.48 18.03
N ASP A 274 -5.09 -2.67 17.59
CA ASP A 274 -4.72 -3.77 18.48
C ASP A 274 -3.44 -3.44 19.27
N ILE A 275 -2.42 -2.89 18.63
CA ILE A 275 -1.19 -2.46 19.32
C ILE A 275 -1.48 -1.34 20.30
N TRP A 276 -2.29 -0.36 19.92
CA TRP A 276 -2.74 0.70 20.84
C TRP A 276 -3.43 0.10 22.07
N HIS A 277 -4.32 -0.90 21.87
CA HIS A 277 -5.00 -1.57 22.96
C HIS A 277 -4.03 -2.38 23.83
N TYR A 278 -3.09 -3.13 23.27
CA TYR A 278 -2.07 -3.83 24.04
C TYR A 278 -1.18 -2.89 24.85
N ILE A 279 -0.92 -1.67 24.36
CA ILE A 279 -0.23 -0.63 25.16
C ILE A 279 -1.12 -0.15 26.31
N SER A 280 -2.42 0.07 26.07
CA SER A 280 -3.35 0.58 27.09
C SER A 280 -3.54 -0.38 28.28
N ILE A 281 -3.42 -1.69 28.04
CA ILE A 281 -3.48 -2.74 29.11
C ILE A 281 -2.08 -3.17 29.60
N ASN A 282 -1.02 -2.45 29.24
CA ASN A 282 0.36 -2.73 29.58
C ASN A 282 0.92 -4.08 29.12
N TYR A 283 0.33 -4.74 28.11
CA TYR A 283 0.93 -5.91 27.48
C TYR A 283 2.15 -5.54 26.66
N LEU A 284 2.13 -4.31 26.11
CA LEU A 284 3.27 -3.67 25.46
C LEU A 284 3.67 -2.43 26.24
N VAL A 285 4.97 -2.17 26.29
CA VAL A 285 5.56 -0.94 26.83
C VAL A 285 6.35 -0.23 25.75
N GLN A 286 6.37 1.11 25.81
CA GLN A 286 7.13 1.92 24.86
C GLN A 286 8.48 2.34 25.45
N LYS A 287 9.56 2.17 24.68
CA LYS A 287 10.89 2.65 25.02
C LYS A 287 10.93 4.17 24.89
N ILE A 288 11.40 4.84 25.93
CA ILE A 288 11.64 6.27 25.90
C ILE A 288 12.98 6.53 25.22
N LYS A 289 12.97 7.33 24.14
CA LYS A 289 14.21 7.84 23.57
C LYS A 289 14.65 9.08 24.35
N LYS A 290 15.96 9.15 24.69
CA LYS A 290 16.54 10.29 25.38
C LYS A 290 16.27 11.58 24.60
N GLY A 291 15.59 12.54 25.22
CA GLY A 291 15.23 13.83 24.61
C GLY A 291 13.82 13.89 23.99
N GLU A 292 13.09 12.77 23.88
CA GLU A 292 11.66 12.80 23.50
C GLU A 292 10.78 13.17 24.71
N VAL A 293 9.79 14.06 24.49
CA VAL A 293 8.75 14.41 25.47
C VAL A 293 7.51 13.58 25.18
N GLY A 294 7.18 12.64 26.07
CA GLY A 294 6.06 11.71 25.90
C GLY A 294 4.67 12.36 26.07
N SER A 295 4.57 13.43 26.85
CA SER A 295 3.33 14.18 27.09
C SER A 295 3.68 15.61 27.49
N SER A 296 2.88 16.59 27.07
CA SER A 296 3.06 17.99 27.40
C SER A 296 2.79 18.32 28.89
N ALA A 297 1.94 17.50 29.56
CA ALA A 297 1.48 17.78 30.94
C ALA A 297 1.94 16.71 31.96
N MET A 298 2.19 15.47 31.52
CA MET A 298 2.50 14.35 32.43
C MET A 298 3.81 13.67 32.01
N PRO A 299 4.95 13.98 32.68
CA PRO A 299 6.27 13.47 32.23
C PRO A 299 6.42 11.95 32.20
N HIS A 300 5.64 11.22 32.99
CA HIS A 300 5.64 9.75 33.06
C HIS A 300 4.82 9.09 31.94
N LYS A 301 4.01 9.86 31.19
CA LYS A 301 3.08 9.34 30.20
C LYS A 301 3.74 9.28 28.81
N VAL A 302 3.84 8.10 28.22
CA VAL A 302 4.33 7.88 26.86
C VAL A 302 3.15 7.47 25.96
N ASN A 303 2.71 8.39 25.11
CA ASN A 303 1.58 8.14 24.21
C ASN A 303 1.98 7.28 23.01
N PRO A 304 1.12 6.38 22.51
CA PRO A 304 1.38 5.56 21.33
C PRO A 304 1.17 6.33 20.01
N ILE A 305 1.75 7.54 19.91
CA ILE A 305 1.51 8.51 18.84
C ILE A 305 1.88 8.00 17.45
N ASP A 306 2.84 7.09 17.33
CA ASP A 306 3.27 6.52 16.06
C ASP A 306 2.14 5.64 15.46
N PHE A 307 1.41 4.90 16.30
CA PHE A 307 0.26 4.06 15.87
C PHE A 307 -1.00 4.90 15.60
N GLU A 308 -1.26 5.93 16.41
CA GLU A 308 -2.36 6.90 16.19
C GLU A 308 -2.14 7.69 14.90
N ASN A 309 -0.91 8.15 14.63
CA ASN A 309 -0.55 8.84 13.39
C ASN A 309 -0.74 7.92 12.18
N ALA A 310 -0.35 6.65 12.29
CA ALA A 310 -0.54 5.68 11.23
C ALA A 310 -2.04 5.44 10.95
N GLU A 311 -2.85 5.20 11.97
CA GLU A 311 -4.31 5.01 11.82
C GLU A 311 -4.97 6.20 11.11
N GLY A 312 -4.64 7.43 11.54
CA GLY A 312 -5.19 8.65 10.94
C GLY A 312 -4.81 8.80 9.46
N ASN A 313 -3.53 8.64 9.14
CA ASN A 313 -3.04 8.77 7.76
C ASN A 313 -3.58 7.66 6.83
N LEU A 314 -3.65 6.41 7.30
CA LEU A 314 -4.20 5.30 6.52
C LEU A 314 -5.69 5.47 6.25
N SER A 315 -6.45 5.93 7.24
CA SER A 315 -7.88 6.20 7.10
C SER A 315 -8.14 7.31 6.07
N TYR A 316 -7.34 8.37 6.13
CA TYR A 316 -7.41 9.47 5.16
C TYR A 316 -7.00 9.02 3.75
N ALA A 317 -5.90 8.26 3.62
CA ALA A 317 -5.47 7.68 2.35
C ALA A 317 -6.56 6.81 1.72
N ASN A 318 -7.21 5.94 2.52
CA ASN A 318 -8.25 5.05 2.04
C ASN A 318 -9.46 5.82 1.48
N SER A 319 -9.88 6.92 2.09
CA SER A 319 -10.99 7.73 1.58
C SER A 319 -10.72 8.26 0.17
N GLN A 320 -9.48 8.66 -0.11
CA GLN A 320 -9.07 9.16 -1.42
C GLN A 320 -8.84 8.03 -2.43
N LEU A 321 -8.22 6.91 -2.02
CA LEU A 321 -8.02 5.74 -2.88
C LEU A 321 -9.36 5.17 -3.37
N ILE A 322 -10.34 5.06 -2.48
CA ILE A 322 -11.69 4.60 -2.82
C ILE A 322 -12.35 5.59 -3.78
N PHE A 323 -12.30 6.89 -3.48
CA PHE A 323 -12.83 7.92 -4.38
C PHE A 323 -12.20 7.83 -5.79
N LEU A 324 -10.87 7.69 -5.89
CA LEU A 324 -10.17 7.56 -7.17
C LEU A 324 -10.59 6.29 -7.92
N ALA A 325 -10.72 5.16 -7.21
CA ALA A 325 -11.13 3.89 -7.78
C ALA A 325 -12.56 3.90 -8.33
N GLU A 326 -13.45 4.64 -7.69
CA GLU A 326 -14.84 4.77 -8.12
C GLU A 326 -15.03 5.85 -9.19
N LYS A 327 -14.24 6.93 -9.13
CA LYS A 327 -14.39 8.09 -10.02
C LYS A 327 -13.75 7.90 -11.39
N LEU A 328 -12.53 7.36 -11.46
CA LEU A 328 -11.77 7.31 -12.71
C LEU A 328 -12.43 6.43 -13.79
N PRO A 329 -13.04 5.26 -13.50
CA PRO A 329 -13.71 4.45 -14.51
C PRO A 329 -14.97 5.08 -15.10
N ILE A 330 -15.47 6.19 -14.53
CA ILE A 330 -16.70 6.86 -14.99
C ILE A 330 -16.35 8.08 -15.83
N SER A 331 -16.73 8.07 -17.10
CA SER A 331 -16.59 9.19 -18.03
C SER A 331 -17.85 9.37 -18.85
N ARG A 332 -18.03 10.60 -19.41
CA ARG A 332 -19.17 10.89 -20.30
C ARG A 332 -18.78 10.54 -21.74
N LEU A 333 -19.62 9.70 -22.37
CA LEU A 333 -19.40 9.22 -23.75
C LEU A 333 -17.97 8.69 -23.90
N GLN A 334 -17.21 9.19 -24.88
CA GLN A 334 -15.86 8.73 -25.17
C GLN A 334 -14.80 9.36 -24.29
N ARG A 335 -15.07 10.51 -23.70
CA ARG A 335 -14.25 11.20 -22.69
C ARG A 335 -14.90 12.50 -22.20
N ASP A 336 -14.70 12.82 -20.91
CA ASP A 336 -14.76 14.18 -20.36
C ASP A 336 -13.41 14.55 -19.67
N LEU A 337 -13.28 15.79 -19.17
CA LEU A 337 -12.03 16.27 -18.58
C LEU A 337 -11.81 15.83 -17.13
N THR A 338 -12.81 15.26 -16.46
CA THR A 338 -12.77 15.03 -15.01
C THR A 338 -11.68 14.03 -14.59
N ASP A 339 -11.30 13.09 -15.47
CA ASP A 339 -10.19 12.19 -15.27
C ASP A 339 -8.86 12.94 -15.07
N SER A 340 -8.56 13.91 -15.92
CA SER A 340 -7.34 14.71 -15.86
C SER A 340 -7.27 15.58 -14.60
N THR A 341 -8.41 16.10 -14.13
CA THR A 341 -8.49 16.89 -12.89
C THR A 341 -8.19 16.03 -11.68
N VAL A 342 -8.78 14.85 -11.61
CA VAL A 342 -8.71 13.97 -10.44
C VAL A 342 -7.37 13.23 -10.36
N SER A 343 -6.83 12.78 -11.50
CA SER A 343 -5.60 11.99 -11.55
C SER A 343 -4.36 12.74 -11.04
N ARG A 344 -4.36 14.07 -11.04
CA ARG A 344 -3.29 14.90 -10.44
C ARG A 344 -3.14 14.71 -8.93
N ASN A 345 -4.17 14.14 -8.28
CA ASN A 345 -4.17 13.89 -6.83
C ASN A 345 -3.73 12.46 -6.45
N ILE A 346 -3.38 11.59 -7.41
CA ILE A 346 -3.01 10.19 -7.12
C ILE A 346 -1.84 10.07 -6.14
N GLY A 347 -0.88 10.99 -6.21
CA GLY A 347 0.26 11.01 -5.30
C GLY A 347 -0.11 11.27 -3.84
N VAL A 348 -1.20 11.98 -3.57
CA VAL A 348 -1.60 12.39 -2.21
C VAL A 348 -1.94 11.19 -1.31
N PRO A 349 -2.85 10.27 -1.66
CA PRO A 349 -3.13 9.10 -0.84
C PRO A 349 -1.93 8.15 -0.72
N LEU A 350 -1.07 8.05 -1.73
CA LEU A 350 0.16 7.27 -1.65
C LEU A 350 1.15 7.90 -0.66
N ALA A 351 1.23 9.23 -0.61
CA ALA A 351 2.05 9.94 0.35
C ALA A 351 1.54 9.73 1.79
N HIS A 352 0.23 9.81 2.04
CA HIS A 352 -0.34 9.49 3.35
C HIS A 352 -0.11 8.02 3.75
N THR A 353 -0.17 7.09 2.80
CA THR A 353 0.20 5.69 3.03
C THR A 353 1.67 5.59 3.44
N LEU A 354 2.59 6.27 2.75
CA LEU A 354 4.02 6.27 3.06
C LEU A 354 4.31 6.86 4.45
N ILE A 355 3.65 7.95 4.82
CA ILE A 355 3.75 8.57 6.16
C ILE A 355 3.36 7.55 7.23
N ALA A 356 2.25 6.86 7.04
CA ALA A 356 1.77 5.85 7.97
C ALA A 356 2.72 4.66 8.11
N LEU A 357 3.24 4.14 7.00
CA LEU A 357 4.23 3.05 7.01
C LEU A 357 5.51 3.45 7.74
N SER A 358 5.99 4.67 7.54
CA SER A 358 7.13 5.23 8.28
C SER A 358 6.84 5.31 9.78
N SER A 359 5.63 5.75 10.18
CA SER A 359 5.21 5.81 11.58
C SER A 359 5.11 4.43 12.21
N LEU A 360 4.53 3.44 11.51
CA LEU A 360 4.44 2.06 12.00
C LEU A 360 5.82 1.44 12.20
N ASN A 361 6.73 1.61 11.24
CA ASN A 361 8.11 1.13 11.37
C ASN A 361 8.79 1.73 12.60
N LYS A 362 8.64 3.04 12.83
CA LYS A 362 9.17 3.74 14.00
C LYS A 362 8.52 3.27 15.30
N GLY A 363 7.20 3.07 15.31
CA GLY A 363 6.46 2.57 16.46
C GLY A 363 6.89 1.16 16.88
N LEU A 364 7.05 0.25 15.90
CA LEU A 364 7.51 -1.12 16.14
C LEU A 364 8.91 -1.19 16.75
N ASP A 365 9.81 -0.27 16.39
CA ASP A 365 11.17 -0.20 16.96
C ASP A 365 11.15 0.25 18.43
N LYS A 366 10.08 0.89 18.89
CA LYS A 366 9.93 1.43 20.25
C LYS A 366 9.20 0.53 21.23
N ILE A 367 8.51 -0.54 20.79
CA ILE A 367 7.73 -1.40 21.67
C ILE A 367 8.54 -2.58 22.21
N ASP A 368 8.25 -2.94 23.46
CA ASP A 368 8.69 -4.20 24.09
C ASP A 368 7.50 -4.92 24.73
N ILE A 369 7.61 -6.26 24.80
CA ILE A 369 6.57 -7.12 25.39
C ILE A 369 6.74 -7.17 26.90
N ASN A 370 5.70 -6.81 27.64
CA ASN A 370 5.67 -6.89 29.10
C ASN A 370 5.23 -8.29 29.58
N LYS A 371 6.17 -9.23 29.55
CA LYS A 371 5.91 -10.62 29.90
C LYS A 371 5.36 -10.82 31.31
N SER A 372 5.72 -9.95 32.27
CA SER A 372 5.25 -10.04 33.65
C SER A 372 3.76 -9.74 33.79
N VAL A 373 3.29 -8.66 33.13
CA VAL A 373 1.86 -8.32 33.12
C VAL A 373 1.03 -9.39 32.40
N ILE A 374 1.49 -9.86 31.24
CA ILE A 374 0.83 -10.92 30.48
C ILE A 374 0.71 -12.20 31.32
N LYS A 375 1.80 -12.59 32.00
CA LYS A 375 1.80 -13.75 32.89
C LYS A 375 0.81 -13.60 34.04
N ASN A 376 0.81 -12.46 34.72
CA ASN A 376 -0.12 -12.18 35.81
C ASN A 376 -1.59 -12.23 35.36
N ASP A 377 -1.89 -11.73 34.15
CA ASP A 377 -3.26 -11.82 33.60
C ASP A 377 -3.69 -13.27 33.36
N LEU A 378 -2.79 -14.14 32.88
CA LEU A 378 -3.05 -15.56 32.77
C LEU A 378 -3.25 -16.21 34.16
N ASP A 379 -2.38 -15.90 35.13
CA ASP A 379 -2.44 -16.48 36.50
C ASP A 379 -3.74 -16.07 37.23
N ASN A 380 -4.33 -14.92 36.90
CA ASN A 380 -5.56 -14.43 37.49
C ASN A 380 -6.84 -14.94 36.76
N ASN A 381 -6.72 -15.65 35.64
CA ASN A 381 -7.87 -16.02 34.83
C ASN A 381 -7.97 -17.53 34.59
N TRP A 382 -7.90 -18.35 35.67
CA TRP A 382 -8.01 -19.80 35.55
C TRP A 382 -9.34 -20.31 34.99
N ALA A 383 -10.41 -19.55 35.07
CA ALA A 383 -11.71 -19.90 34.48
C ALA A 383 -11.65 -20.18 32.97
N ILE A 384 -10.64 -19.64 32.25
CA ILE A 384 -10.47 -19.82 30.79
C ILE A 384 -10.17 -21.28 30.38
N VAL A 385 -9.69 -22.12 31.28
CA VAL A 385 -9.46 -23.57 31.01
C VAL A 385 -10.74 -24.41 31.14
N ALA A 386 -11.86 -23.83 31.57
CA ALA A 386 -13.13 -24.53 31.67
C ALA A 386 -13.59 -25.15 30.33
N GLU A 387 -13.30 -24.48 29.22
CA GLU A 387 -13.56 -25.01 27.87
C GLU A 387 -12.78 -26.30 27.60
N ALA A 388 -11.51 -26.37 27.98
CA ALA A 388 -10.68 -27.56 27.84
C ALA A 388 -11.23 -28.70 28.67
N ILE A 389 -11.58 -28.44 29.94
CA ILE A 389 -12.17 -29.43 30.84
C ILE A 389 -13.49 -29.95 30.26
N GLN A 390 -14.38 -29.08 29.83
CA GLN A 390 -15.63 -29.45 29.19
C GLN A 390 -15.41 -30.36 27.97
N THR A 391 -14.43 -30.07 27.15
CA THR A 391 -14.13 -30.84 25.94
C THR A 391 -13.62 -32.24 26.27
N VAL A 392 -12.76 -32.38 27.29
CA VAL A 392 -12.30 -33.67 27.78
C VAL A 392 -13.46 -34.45 28.38
N LEU A 393 -14.33 -33.84 29.21
CA LEU A 393 -15.50 -34.50 29.75
C LEU A 393 -16.47 -35.01 28.68
N ARG A 394 -16.60 -34.28 27.56
CA ARG A 394 -17.37 -34.78 26.40
C ARG A 394 -16.71 -36.00 25.75
N ARG A 395 -15.38 -36.00 25.63
CA ARG A 395 -14.64 -37.17 25.14
C ARG A 395 -14.89 -38.42 26.01
N GLU A 396 -14.96 -38.22 27.33
CA GLU A 396 -15.24 -39.27 28.30
C GLU A 396 -16.74 -39.60 28.46
N MET A 397 -17.63 -39.03 27.61
CA MET A 397 -19.08 -39.27 27.62
C MET A 397 -19.75 -38.89 28.95
N VAL A 398 -19.17 -37.95 29.72
CA VAL A 398 -19.77 -37.47 30.97
C VAL A 398 -21.04 -36.68 30.65
N PRO A 399 -22.20 -36.95 31.30
CA PRO A 399 -23.44 -36.23 31.05
C PRO A 399 -23.36 -34.76 31.52
N ASN A 400 -23.97 -33.85 30.73
CA ASN A 400 -24.15 -32.45 31.06
C ASN A 400 -22.87 -31.72 31.49
N PRO A 401 -21.75 -31.82 30.74
CA PRO A 401 -20.47 -31.28 31.17
C PRO A 401 -20.46 -29.75 31.24
N TYR A 402 -21.28 -29.06 30.42
CA TYR A 402 -21.43 -27.60 30.47
C TYR A 402 -22.07 -27.15 31.79
N GLU A 403 -23.13 -27.79 32.21
CA GLU A 403 -23.86 -27.45 33.44
C GLU A 403 -22.96 -27.68 34.68
N LEU A 404 -22.17 -28.73 34.71
CA LEU A 404 -21.20 -28.99 35.78
C LEU A 404 -20.17 -27.86 35.93
N LEU A 405 -19.68 -27.32 34.81
CA LEU A 405 -18.72 -26.21 34.82
C LEU A 405 -19.37 -24.84 35.04
N LYS A 406 -20.62 -24.66 34.60
CA LYS A 406 -21.39 -23.46 34.84
C LYS A 406 -21.57 -23.19 36.33
N ASP A 407 -21.84 -24.24 37.11
CA ASP A 407 -22.01 -24.13 38.58
C ASP A 407 -20.70 -23.75 39.28
N LEU A 408 -19.55 -24.20 38.75
CA LEU A 408 -18.25 -23.81 39.22
C LEU A 408 -17.92 -22.35 38.91
N THR A 409 -18.24 -21.87 37.67
CA THR A 409 -17.80 -20.58 37.18
C THR A 409 -18.75 -19.41 37.47
N ARG A 410 -20.04 -19.66 37.71
CA ARG A 410 -21.07 -18.62 37.97
C ARG A 410 -21.36 -18.34 39.46
N GLY A 411 -20.82 -19.14 40.37
CA GLY A 411 -21.12 -19.05 41.79
C GLY A 411 -20.18 -18.12 42.58
N ASN A 412 -20.01 -16.83 42.21
CA ASN A 412 -19.25 -15.80 42.98
C ASN A 412 -17.95 -16.24 43.70
N LYS A 413 -17.43 -17.43 43.40
CA LYS A 413 -16.18 -17.95 43.92
C LYS A 413 -15.07 -17.70 42.92
N GLU A 414 -13.96 -17.22 43.41
CA GLU A 414 -12.74 -17.06 42.63
C GLU A 414 -12.32 -18.44 42.07
N VAL A 415 -12.33 -18.54 40.72
CA VAL A 415 -11.85 -19.74 40.03
C VAL A 415 -10.33 -19.66 39.94
N ASN A 416 -9.66 -20.47 40.71
CA ASN A 416 -8.19 -20.54 40.73
C ASN A 416 -7.74 -22.03 40.60
N LYS A 417 -6.42 -22.22 40.53
CA LYS A 417 -5.82 -23.57 40.38
C LYS A 417 -6.36 -24.57 41.42
N LYS A 418 -6.51 -24.13 42.69
CA LYS A 418 -6.96 -24.99 43.77
C LYS A 418 -8.43 -25.38 43.60
N SER A 419 -9.33 -24.40 43.38
CA SER A 419 -10.76 -24.68 43.21
C SER A 419 -11.05 -25.57 41.99
N LEU A 420 -10.27 -25.45 40.91
CA LEU A 420 -10.33 -26.35 39.75
C LEU A 420 -9.84 -27.77 40.10
N SER A 421 -8.74 -27.91 40.83
CA SER A 421 -8.24 -29.20 41.26
C SER A 421 -9.25 -29.94 42.15
N ASP A 422 -9.85 -29.21 43.13
CA ASP A 422 -10.87 -29.76 44.01
C ASP A 422 -12.16 -30.16 43.26
N PHE A 423 -12.49 -29.47 42.21
CA PHE A 423 -13.59 -29.80 41.28
C PHE A 423 -13.27 -31.06 40.47
N ILE A 424 -12.07 -31.15 39.89
CA ILE A 424 -11.63 -32.30 39.08
C ILE A 424 -11.63 -33.60 39.90
N GLU A 425 -11.25 -33.56 41.19
CA GLU A 425 -11.27 -34.71 42.05
C GLU A 425 -12.67 -35.35 42.19
N LYS A 426 -13.71 -34.53 42.12
CA LYS A 426 -15.11 -34.97 42.28
C LYS A 426 -15.74 -35.50 40.97
N LEU A 427 -15.03 -35.39 39.86
CA LEU A 427 -15.57 -35.81 38.55
C LEU A 427 -15.65 -37.35 38.46
N PRO A 428 -16.70 -37.89 37.81
CA PRO A 428 -16.89 -39.34 37.62
C PRO A 428 -16.07 -39.86 36.43
N VAL A 429 -14.76 -39.67 36.47
CA VAL A 429 -13.81 -40.08 35.43
C VAL A 429 -12.64 -40.83 36.04
N SER A 430 -11.88 -41.60 35.25
CA SER A 430 -10.71 -42.34 35.70
C SER A 430 -9.61 -41.44 36.28
N ASN A 431 -8.75 -42.00 37.15
CA ASN A 431 -7.63 -41.23 37.70
C ASN A 431 -6.69 -40.68 36.63
N ASN A 432 -6.47 -41.43 35.56
CA ASN A 432 -5.63 -40.95 34.42
C ASN A 432 -6.22 -39.70 33.79
N VAL A 433 -7.54 -39.62 33.60
CA VAL A 433 -8.24 -38.45 33.06
C VAL A 433 -8.20 -37.30 34.08
N LYS A 434 -8.31 -37.58 35.39
CA LYS A 434 -8.14 -36.51 36.41
C LYS A 434 -6.75 -35.89 36.36
N GLU A 435 -5.70 -36.71 36.25
CA GLU A 435 -4.33 -36.17 36.13
C GLU A 435 -4.12 -35.40 34.82
N GLU A 436 -4.67 -35.87 33.70
CA GLU A 436 -4.71 -35.09 32.44
C GLU A 436 -5.35 -33.73 32.66
N LEU A 437 -6.54 -33.67 33.25
CA LEU A 437 -7.27 -32.45 33.52
C LEU A 437 -6.52 -31.48 34.44
N LYS A 438 -5.88 -31.98 35.51
CA LYS A 438 -5.07 -31.18 36.43
C LYS A 438 -3.81 -30.62 35.79
N SER A 439 -3.31 -31.24 34.72
CA SER A 439 -2.15 -30.77 33.98
C SER A 439 -2.46 -29.56 33.10
N ILE A 440 -3.75 -29.30 32.80
CA ILE A 440 -4.19 -28.16 31.98
C ILE A 440 -4.06 -26.86 32.78
N SER A 441 -3.51 -25.85 32.14
CA SER A 441 -3.34 -24.53 32.73
C SER A 441 -3.54 -23.41 31.67
N PRO A 442 -3.79 -22.16 32.08
CA PRO A 442 -3.81 -21.04 31.16
C PRO A 442 -2.53 -20.88 30.32
N HIS A 443 -1.41 -21.40 30.78
CA HIS A 443 -0.11 -21.28 30.13
C HIS A 443 0.17 -22.34 29.08
N ASN A 444 -0.51 -23.48 29.11
CA ASN A 444 -0.26 -24.61 28.21
C ASN A 444 -1.46 -24.99 27.33
N TYR A 445 -2.64 -24.45 27.59
CA TYR A 445 -3.82 -24.66 26.74
C TYR A 445 -3.76 -23.76 25.51
N LEU A 446 -2.79 -23.99 24.65
CA LEU A 446 -2.42 -23.12 23.52
C LEU A 446 -2.71 -23.70 22.13
N GLY A 447 -3.19 -24.97 22.10
CA GLY A 447 -3.51 -25.66 20.85
C GLY A 447 -2.34 -25.62 19.85
N ASN A 448 -2.59 -25.13 18.66
CA ASN A 448 -1.62 -25.07 17.56
C ASN A 448 -0.81 -23.76 17.50
N SER A 449 -1.00 -22.83 18.43
CA SER A 449 -0.35 -21.51 18.41
C SER A 449 1.18 -21.56 18.58
N LEU A 450 1.73 -22.71 18.98
CA LEU A 450 3.18 -22.93 19.12
C LEU A 450 3.83 -23.59 17.88
N LYS A 451 3.04 -24.04 16.91
CA LYS A 451 3.53 -24.63 15.67
C LYS A 451 3.81 -23.56 14.62
#